data_77fbbb498094c024d90da549304fad33
#
_entry.id   77fbbb498094c024d90da549304fad33
#
_cell.length_a   1.000
_cell.length_b   1.000
_cell.length_c   1.000
_cell.angle_alpha   90.00
_cell.angle_beta   90.00
_cell.angle_gamma   90.00
#
_symmetry.space_group_name_H-M   'P 1'
#
loop_
_entity.id
_entity.type
_entity.pdbx_description
1 polymer ?
#
loop_
_entity_poly.entity_id
_entity_poly.type
_entity_poly.pdbx_seq_one_letter_code
_entity_poly.pdbx_strand_id
1 'polypeptide(L)'
;MTQVKGEVMHLAELKQKSIADLNEVARDLKIEGAANLRKQELIFAILQAQTEKNGVVFGEGVLETLPDGFGFLRAPDSNYLPGPDDIYISPSQIRRFNLRTGDIVSGQIRPPKESERYFALLKVEKGNYEDPEVARDKILFDNLTPLYPEERLNLEFDREEYCTRVMDLTTPIGKGQRGLIVAAPRTGKTMLLQAIARAILKNHKEVTLIVLLIDERPEEVTDWQRQVKAEVISSTFDEPAQRHAQVAEMVLEKAKRLVEHKKDVVISTRLTATTNQ
;
A
#
# COMPACT_ATOMS: atom_id res chain seq x y z
N MET A 1 20.48 -27.83 22.93
CA MET A 1 19.77 -27.80 21.62
C MET A 1 19.74 -26.37 21.16
N THR A 2 20.69 -26.02 20.30
CA THR A 2 20.90 -24.67 19.79
C THR A 2 19.88 -24.43 18.68
N GLN A 3 18.90 -23.55 18.93
CA GLN A 3 17.99 -23.09 17.87
C GLN A 3 18.82 -22.34 16.83
N VAL A 4 18.98 -22.92 15.66
CA VAL A 4 19.46 -22.22 14.45
C VAL A 4 18.35 -21.21 14.13
N LYS A 5 18.60 -19.93 14.43
CA LYS A 5 17.77 -18.83 13.92
C LYS A 5 17.91 -18.84 12.40
N GLY A 6 16.92 -19.39 11.70
CA GLY A 6 16.79 -19.22 10.26
C GLY A 6 16.72 -17.73 9.95
N GLU A 7 17.53 -17.28 9.03
CA GLU A 7 17.56 -15.89 8.60
C GLU A 7 16.18 -15.53 8.02
N VAL A 8 15.52 -14.56 8.64
CA VAL A 8 14.19 -14.10 8.23
C VAL A 8 14.35 -13.18 7.03
N MET A 9 13.69 -13.47 5.93
CA MET A 9 13.77 -12.67 4.72
C MET A 9 12.40 -12.09 4.34
N HIS A 10 12.34 -10.80 4.09
CA HIS A 10 11.12 -10.11 3.68
C HIS A 10 11.10 -9.85 2.18
N LEU A 11 10.01 -10.26 1.51
CA LEU A 11 9.83 -10.04 0.07
C LEU A 11 9.92 -8.56 -0.31
N ALA A 12 9.36 -7.67 0.52
CA ALA A 12 9.40 -6.23 0.28
C ALA A 12 10.83 -5.66 0.28
N GLU A 13 11.70 -6.14 1.15
CA GLU A 13 13.11 -5.71 1.20
C GLU A 13 13.89 -6.14 -0.03
N LEU A 14 13.63 -7.36 -0.53
CA LEU A 14 14.26 -7.84 -1.76
C LEU A 14 13.85 -7.00 -2.98
N LYS A 15 12.60 -6.57 -3.04
CA LYS A 15 12.12 -5.70 -4.13
C LYS A 15 12.81 -4.33 -4.17
N GLN A 16 13.15 -3.77 -3.01
CA GLN A 16 13.84 -2.48 -2.90
C GLN A 16 15.33 -2.55 -3.23
N LYS A 17 15.96 -3.73 -3.14
CA LYS A 17 17.37 -3.92 -3.46
C LYS A 17 17.67 -3.70 -4.94
N SER A 18 18.91 -3.24 -5.23
CA SER A 18 19.41 -3.15 -6.59
C SER A 18 19.68 -4.54 -7.17
N ILE A 19 19.82 -4.65 -8.50
CA ILE A 19 20.18 -5.92 -9.15
C ILE A 19 21.56 -6.38 -8.68
N ALA A 20 22.49 -5.45 -8.41
CA ALA A 20 23.82 -5.77 -7.90
C ALA A 20 23.75 -6.44 -6.52
N ASP A 21 22.99 -5.84 -5.58
CA ASP A 21 22.83 -6.36 -4.22
C ASP A 21 22.11 -7.73 -4.22
N LEU A 22 21.12 -7.89 -5.11
CA LEU A 22 20.41 -9.17 -5.28
C LEU A 22 21.35 -10.27 -5.80
N ASN A 23 22.28 -9.93 -6.71
CA ASN A 23 23.28 -10.87 -7.19
C ASN A 23 24.27 -11.28 -6.10
N GLU A 24 24.61 -10.40 -5.16
CA GLU A 24 25.41 -10.75 -3.98
C GLU A 24 24.68 -11.76 -3.10
N VAL A 25 23.43 -11.49 -2.76
CA VAL A 25 22.57 -12.42 -2.00
C VAL A 25 22.44 -13.76 -2.71
N ALA A 26 22.29 -13.77 -4.03
CA ALA A 26 22.20 -15.01 -4.81
C ALA A 26 23.50 -15.83 -4.79
N ARG A 27 24.67 -15.16 -4.79
CA ARG A 27 25.97 -15.83 -4.63
C ARG A 27 26.12 -16.47 -3.25
N ASP A 28 25.72 -15.79 -2.20
CA ASP A 28 25.77 -16.32 -0.82
C ASP A 28 24.85 -17.54 -0.67
N LEU A 29 23.74 -17.54 -1.38
CA LEU A 29 22.82 -18.69 -1.47
C LEU A 29 23.28 -19.78 -2.45
N LYS A 30 24.37 -19.57 -3.21
CA LYS A 30 24.94 -20.47 -4.22
C LYS A 30 23.96 -20.79 -5.36
N ILE A 31 23.25 -19.79 -5.85
CA ILE A 31 22.32 -19.94 -6.97
C ILE A 31 23.11 -19.88 -8.28
N GLU A 32 23.08 -20.97 -9.04
CA GLU A 32 23.76 -21.03 -10.35
C GLU A 32 22.99 -20.20 -11.39
N GLY A 33 23.73 -19.48 -12.25
CA GLY A 33 23.13 -18.70 -13.34
C GLY A 33 22.46 -17.39 -12.95
N ALA A 34 22.54 -16.95 -11.68
CA ALA A 34 21.89 -15.75 -11.14
C ALA A 34 22.16 -14.47 -11.96
N ALA A 35 23.36 -14.32 -12.52
CA ALA A 35 23.75 -13.13 -13.28
C ALA A 35 22.95 -12.91 -14.59
N ASN A 36 22.32 -13.94 -15.12
CA ASN A 36 21.54 -13.89 -16.37
C ASN A 36 20.04 -13.73 -16.15
N LEU A 37 19.58 -13.75 -14.89
CA LEU A 37 18.17 -13.65 -14.54
C LEU A 37 17.70 -12.19 -14.50
N ARG A 38 16.47 -11.95 -14.91
CA ARG A 38 15.79 -10.66 -14.68
C ARG A 38 15.55 -10.45 -13.20
N LYS A 39 15.37 -9.21 -12.75
CA LYS A 39 15.18 -8.86 -11.33
C LYS A 39 14.10 -9.72 -10.64
N GLN A 40 12.98 -9.95 -11.29
CA GLN A 40 11.88 -10.75 -10.75
C GLN A 40 12.26 -12.24 -10.64
N GLU A 41 12.87 -12.80 -11.69
CA GLU A 41 13.34 -14.18 -11.71
C GLU A 41 14.41 -14.43 -10.64
N LEU A 42 15.27 -13.43 -10.44
CA LEU A 42 16.33 -13.47 -9.43
C LEU A 42 15.75 -13.46 -8.01
N ILE A 43 14.77 -12.58 -7.73
CA ILE A 43 14.04 -12.57 -6.45
C ILE A 43 13.38 -13.92 -6.20
N PHE A 44 12.72 -14.48 -7.22
CA PHE A 44 12.09 -15.79 -7.14
C PHE A 44 13.10 -16.91 -6.79
N ALA A 45 14.22 -16.96 -7.47
CA ALA A 45 15.28 -17.95 -7.22
C ALA A 45 15.87 -17.80 -5.80
N ILE A 46 16.06 -16.58 -5.32
CA ILE A 46 16.51 -16.29 -3.95
C ILE A 46 15.51 -16.83 -2.92
N LEU A 47 14.23 -16.56 -3.10
CA LEU A 47 13.19 -17.00 -2.17
C LEU A 47 13.03 -18.52 -2.17
N GLN A 48 13.17 -19.17 -3.33
CA GLN A 48 13.16 -20.62 -3.44
C GLN A 48 14.34 -21.24 -2.70
N ALA A 49 15.57 -20.76 -2.96
CA ALA A 49 16.77 -21.26 -2.30
C ALA A 49 16.72 -21.03 -0.76
N GLN A 50 16.15 -19.91 -0.31
CA GLN A 50 15.97 -19.63 1.10
C GLN A 50 14.98 -20.64 1.74
N THR A 51 13.89 -20.94 1.06
CA THR A 51 12.90 -21.91 1.55
C THR A 51 13.46 -23.33 1.63
N GLU A 52 14.29 -23.73 0.67
CA GLU A 52 14.98 -25.03 0.66
C GLU A 52 15.98 -25.15 1.82
N LYS A 53 16.57 -24.06 2.27
CA LYS A 53 17.45 -23.99 3.45
C LYS A 53 16.68 -23.92 4.78
N ASN A 54 15.37 -24.17 4.82
CA ASN A 54 14.50 -23.99 5.99
C ASN A 54 14.43 -22.53 6.49
N GLY A 55 14.73 -21.57 5.66
CA GLY A 55 14.53 -20.16 5.94
C GLY A 55 13.03 -19.80 5.90
N VAL A 56 12.61 -18.87 6.73
CA VAL A 56 11.25 -18.36 6.73
C VAL A 56 11.18 -17.12 5.84
N VAL A 57 10.27 -17.14 4.87
CA VAL A 57 10.01 -16.00 3.99
C VAL A 57 8.71 -15.34 4.40
N PHE A 58 8.75 -14.02 4.56
CA PHE A 58 7.58 -13.21 4.89
C PHE A 58 7.13 -12.37 3.69
N GLY A 59 5.81 -12.32 3.51
CA GLY A 59 5.17 -11.43 2.55
C GLY A 59 4.09 -10.59 3.22
N GLU A 60 3.87 -9.41 2.66
CA GLU A 60 2.82 -8.48 3.06
C GLU A 60 2.15 -7.91 1.82
N GLY A 61 0.85 -7.65 1.90
CA GLY A 61 0.09 -7.00 0.85
C GLY A 61 -1.32 -6.64 1.30
N VAL A 62 -2.03 -5.94 0.43
CA VAL A 62 -3.44 -5.60 0.62
C VAL A 62 -4.31 -6.66 -0.04
N LEU A 63 -5.23 -7.23 0.70
CA LEU A 63 -6.10 -8.29 0.22
C LEU A 63 -7.13 -7.77 -0.78
N GLU A 64 -7.18 -8.41 -1.93
CA GLU A 64 -8.30 -8.35 -2.87
C GLU A 64 -8.98 -9.72 -2.88
N THR A 65 -10.25 -9.79 -2.47
CA THR A 65 -11.04 -11.02 -2.51
C THR A 65 -11.77 -11.15 -3.84
N LEU A 66 -11.76 -12.33 -4.42
CA LEU A 66 -12.45 -12.64 -5.66
C LEU A 66 -13.80 -13.33 -5.41
N PRO A 67 -14.74 -13.30 -6.36
CA PRO A 67 -16.08 -13.91 -6.22
C PRO A 67 -16.05 -15.39 -5.84
N ASP A 68 -15.02 -16.13 -6.25
CA ASP A 68 -14.82 -17.55 -5.92
C ASP A 68 -14.40 -17.80 -4.47
N GLY A 69 -14.22 -16.73 -3.68
CA GLY A 69 -13.94 -16.79 -2.25
C GLY A 69 -12.46 -16.92 -1.88
N PHE A 70 -11.56 -17.05 -2.84
CA PHE A 70 -10.11 -16.87 -2.61
C PHE A 70 -9.68 -15.42 -2.86
N GLY A 71 -8.44 -15.08 -2.57
CA GLY A 71 -7.93 -13.74 -2.80
C GLY A 71 -6.45 -13.69 -3.10
N PHE A 72 -5.99 -12.47 -3.40
CA PHE A 72 -4.59 -12.16 -3.59
C PHE A 72 -4.18 -10.97 -2.73
N LEU A 73 -2.98 -11.03 -2.18
CA LEU A 73 -2.36 -9.89 -1.54
C LEU A 73 -1.64 -9.08 -2.62
N ARG A 74 -2.13 -7.87 -2.85
CA ARG A 74 -1.62 -6.93 -3.86
C ARG A 74 -0.56 -6.02 -3.26
N ALA A 75 0.46 -5.72 -4.04
CA ALA A 75 1.53 -4.82 -3.60
C ALA A 75 1.21 -3.35 -3.94
N PRO A 76 1.57 -2.39 -3.07
CA PRO A 76 1.42 -0.97 -3.38
C PRO A 76 2.31 -0.54 -4.56
N ASP A 77 3.46 -1.17 -4.75
CA ASP A 77 4.39 -0.90 -5.86
C ASP A 77 3.76 -1.15 -7.24
N SER A 78 2.74 -2.01 -7.32
CA SER A 78 1.95 -2.27 -8.54
C SER A 78 0.60 -1.53 -8.53
N ASN A 79 0.44 -0.49 -7.72
CA ASN A 79 -0.81 0.26 -7.54
C ASN A 79 -2.02 -0.66 -7.24
N TYR A 80 -1.80 -1.77 -6.51
CA TYR A 80 -2.77 -2.81 -6.20
C TYR A 80 -3.37 -3.53 -7.42
N LEU A 81 -2.79 -3.36 -8.60
CA LEU A 81 -3.20 -4.09 -9.80
C LEU A 81 -2.64 -5.53 -9.79
N PRO A 82 -3.31 -6.47 -10.48
CA PRO A 82 -2.83 -7.83 -10.63
C PRO A 82 -1.40 -7.90 -11.18
N GLY A 83 -0.54 -8.65 -10.49
CA GLY A 83 0.86 -8.81 -10.84
C GLY A 83 1.39 -10.23 -10.62
N PRO A 84 2.56 -10.56 -11.17
CA PRO A 84 3.17 -11.88 -11.02
C PRO A 84 3.66 -12.14 -9.58
N ASP A 85 3.84 -11.09 -8.80
CA ASP A 85 4.35 -11.13 -7.42
C ASP A 85 3.23 -11.22 -6.38
N ASP A 86 1.98 -11.42 -6.82
CA ASP A 86 0.84 -11.52 -5.93
C ASP A 86 0.92 -12.79 -5.08
N ILE A 87 0.44 -12.69 -3.85
CA ILE A 87 0.45 -13.80 -2.91
C ILE A 87 -0.97 -14.34 -2.79
N TYR A 88 -1.16 -15.59 -3.16
CA TYR A 88 -2.44 -16.26 -3.05
C TYR A 88 -2.82 -16.51 -1.58
N ILE A 89 -4.07 -16.24 -1.23
CA ILE A 89 -4.66 -16.57 0.06
C ILE A 89 -5.88 -17.46 -0.13
N SER A 90 -5.96 -18.52 0.67
CA SER A 90 -7.01 -19.53 0.54
C SER A 90 -8.35 -19.06 1.13
N PRO A 91 -9.50 -19.58 0.64
CA PRO A 91 -10.81 -19.28 1.21
C PRO A 91 -10.95 -19.66 2.68
N SER A 92 -10.24 -20.68 3.12
CA SER A 92 -10.23 -21.12 4.52
C SER A 92 -9.59 -20.09 5.45
N GLN A 93 -8.48 -19.49 5.03
CA GLN A 93 -7.81 -18.42 5.79
C GLN A 93 -8.65 -17.15 5.83
N ILE A 94 -9.23 -16.75 4.68
CA ILE A 94 -10.12 -15.59 4.58
C ILE A 94 -11.29 -15.72 5.56
N ARG A 95 -11.97 -16.89 5.55
CA ARG A 95 -13.11 -17.14 6.45
C ARG A 95 -12.69 -17.25 7.91
N ARG A 96 -11.57 -17.90 8.20
CA ARG A 96 -11.09 -18.10 9.57
C ARG A 96 -10.85 -16.77 10.29
N PHE A 97 -10.21 -15.82 9.63
CA PHE A 97 -9.84 -14.52 10.21
C PHE A 97 -10.80 -13.39 9.82
N ASN A 98 -11.94 -13.72 9.19
CA ASN A 98 -12.94 -12.74 8.71
C ASN A 98 -12.31 -11.59 7.91
N LEU A 99 -11.38 -11.96 7.01
CA LEU A 99 -10.66 -10.99 6.17
C LEU A 99 -11.55 -10.49 5.04
N ARG A 100 -11.33 -9.25 4.63
CA ARG A 100 -12.07 -8.58 3.57
C ARG A 100 -11.12 -7.87 2.62
N THR A 101 -11.61 -7.48 1.45
CA THR A 101 -10.88 -6.61 0.54
C THR A 101 -10.46 -5.33 1.28
N GLY A 102 -9.20 -4.95 1.09
CA GLY A 102 -8.59 -3.80 1.76
C GLY A 102 -7.80 -4.14 3.03
N ASP A 103 -7.98 -5.33 3.63
CA ASP A 103 -7.18 -5.73 4.80
C ASP A 103 -5.70 -5.87 4.43
N ILE A 104 -4.83 -5.29 5.23
CA ILE A 104 -3.38 -5.47 5.12
C ILE A 104 -3.04 -6.77 5.84
N VAL A 105 -2.54 -7.75 5.10
CA VAL A 105 -2.21 -9.07 5.64
C VAL A 105 -0.74 -9.32 5.48
N SER A 106 -0.08 -9.72 6.57
CA SER A 106 1.30 -10.18 6.54
C SER A 106 1.44 -11.57 7.18
N GLY A 107 2.37 -12.35 6.65
CA GLY A 107 2.60 -13.69 7.17
C GLY A 107 3.64 -14.46 6.39
N GLN A 108 3.77 -15.72 6.75
CA GLN A 108 4.70 -16.64 6.13
C GLN A 108 4.19 -17.08 4.76
N ILE A 109 5.05 -16.99 3.76
CA ILE A 109 4.75 -17.40 2.40
C ILE A 109 5.65 -18.55 1.95
N ARG A 110 5.19 -19.29 0.94
CA ARG A 110 5.99 -20.28 0.23
C ARG A 110 6.06 -19.97 -1.26
N PRO A 111 7.12 -20.36 -1.94
CA PRO A 111 7.20 -20.28 -3.39
C PRO A 111 6.13 -21.17 -4.05
N PRO A 112 5.74 -20.87 -5.30
CA PRO A 112 4.84 -21.69 -6.07
C PRO A 112 5.45 -23.08 -6.34
N LYS A 113 4.60 -24.09 -6.38
CA LYS A 113 4.95 -25.45 -6.83
C LYS A 113 4.97 -25.48 -8.37
N GLU A 114 5.44 -26.58 -8.96
CA GLU A 114 5.57 -26.75 -10.42
C GLU A 114 4.30 -26.43 -11.22
N SER A 115 3.10 -26.60 -10.63
CA SER A 115 1.80 -26.32 -11.26
C SER A 115 1.19 -24.98 -10.86
N GLU A 116 1.81 -24.22 -9.97
CA GLU A 116 1.30 -22.98 -9.42
C GLU A 116 2.04 -21.77 -10.04
N ARG A 117 1.35 -20.64 -10.14
CA ARG A 117 1.93 -19.40 -10.68
C ARG A 117 2.33 -18.37 -9.62
N TYR A 118 1.69 -18.44 -8.45
CA TYR A 118 1.78 -17.42 -7.41
C TYR A 118 2.37 -17.96 -6.13
N PHE A 119 3.02 -17.09 -5.36
CA PHE A 119 3.33 -17.40 -3.97
C PHE A 119 2.06 -17.73 -3.21
N ALA A 120 2.14 -18.55 -2.18
CA ALA A 120 0.99 -18.89 -1.36
C ALA A 120 1.24 -18.55 0.11
N LEU A 121 0.28 -17.89 0.75
CA LEU A 121 0.32 -17.61 2.17
C LEU A 121 0.11 -18.91 2.95
N LEU A 122 1.10 -19.29 3.77
CA LEU A 122 1.04 -20.44 4.64
C LEU A 122 0.31 -20.13 5.94
N LYS A 123 0.68 -19.03 6.57
CA LYS A 123 0.17 -18.62 7.88
C LYS A 123 0.01 -17.11 7.92
N VAL A 124 -1.19 -16.68 8.33
CA VAL A 124 -1.43 -15.26 8.65
C VAL A 124 -0.78 -14.97 10.00
N GLU A 125 0.07 -13.96 10.08
CA GLU A 125 0.71 -13.53 11.32
C GLU A 125 0.15 -12.21 11.83
N LYS A 126 -0.18 -11.29 10.93
CA LYS A 126 -0.82 -10.02 11.29
C LYS A 126 -1.91 -9.66 10.28
N GLY A 127 -2.96 -9.05 10.79
CA GLY A 127 -4.01 -8.37 10.03
C GLY A 127 -4.05 -6.89 10.44
N ASN A 128 -3.88 -5.97 9.50
CA ASN A 128 -3.84 -4.52 9.77
C ASN A 128 -2.89 -4.11 10.90
N TYR A 129 -1.71 -4.78 10.94
CA TYR A 129 -0.63 -4.60 11.94
C TYR A 129 -0.96 -5.14 13.35
N GLU A 130 -2.09 -5.81 13.53
CA GLU A 130 -2.54 -6.40 14.80
C GLU A 130 -2.53 -7.94 14.72
N ASP A 131 -2.74 -8.58 15.89
CA ASP A 131 -2.93 -10.04 15.94
C ASP A 131 -4.21 -10.42 15.17
N PRO A 132 -4.19 -11.45 14.31
CA PRO A 132 -5.33 -11.82 13.48
C PRO A 132 -6.59 -12.22 14.28
N GLU A 133 -6.43 -12.74 15.49
CA GLU A 133 -7.57 -13.09 16.35
C GLU A 133 -8.24 -11.83 16.90
N VAL A 134 -7.48 -10.78 17.22
CA VAL A 134 -8.01 -9.46 17.63
C VAL A 134 -8.68 -8.76 16.45
N ALA A 135 -8.04 -8.81 15.29
CA ALA A 135 -8.56 -8.20 14.06
C ALA A 135 -9.92 -8.79 13.60
N ARG A 136 -10.23 -10.02 14.03
CA ARG A 136 -11.48 -10.71 13.67
C ARG A 136 -12.73 -10.04 14.23
N ASP A 137 -12.68 -9.51 15.45
CA ASP A 137 -13.84 -9.00 16.20
C ASP A 137 -14.06 -7.49 16.02
N LYS A 138 -13.54 -6.91 14.95
CA LYS A 138 -13.65 -5.49 14.64
C LYS A 138 -15.09 -5.05 14.29
N ILE A 139 -15.42 -3.81 14.63
CA ILE A 139 -16.65 -3.16 14.16
C ILE A 139 -16.44 -2.72 12.71
N LEU A 140 -17.34 -3.12 11.83
CA LEU A 140 -17.27 -2.78 10.41
C LEU A 140 -17.47 -1.28 10.18
N PHE A 141 -16.78 -0.73 9.18
CA PHE A 141 -16.87 0.70 8.85
C PHE A 141 -18.31 1.18 8.64
N ASP A 142 -19.13 0.40 7.95
CA ASP A 142 -20.53 0.73 7.65
C ASP A 142 -21.42 0.79 8.90
N ASN A 143 -20.99 0.22 10.02
CA ASN A 143 -21.68 0.23 11.31
C ASN A 143 -21.15 1.33 12.25
N LEU A 144 -20.15 2.12 11.82
CA LEU A 144 -19.64 3.23 12.62
C LEU A 144 -20.59 4.43 12.54
N THR A 145 -20.74 5.12 13.65
CA THR A 145 -21.54 6.36 13.71
C THR A 145 -20.72 7.52 13.17
N PRO A 146 -21.17 8.20 12.09
CA PRO A 146 -20.47 9.37 11.58
C PRO A 146 -20.60 10.54 12.58
N LEU A 147 -19.48 11.22 12.83
CA LEU A 147 -19.40 12.39 13.69
C LEU A 147 -18.97 13.62 12.88
N TYR A 148 -19.28 14.81 13.40
CA TYR A 148 -18.70 16.03 12.88
C TYR A 148 -17.19 16.10 13.18
N PRO A 149 -16.38 16.76 12.33
CA PRO A 149 -14.96 16.93 12.58
C PRO A 149 -14.72 17.82 13.82
N GLU A 150 -14.41 17.24 14.96
CA GLU A 150 -14.13 17.96 16.20
C GLU A 150 -12.63 18.18 16.42
N GLU A 151 -11.80 17.25 15.93
CA GLU A 151 -10.35 17.31 16.07
C GLU A 151 -9.71 17.90 14.80
N ARG A 152 -8.99 19.01 14.98
CA ARG A 152 -8.35 19.73 13.87
C ARG A 152 -7.03 19.10 13.45
N LEU A 153 -6.76 19.05 12.16
CA LEU A 153 -5.46 18.79 11.59
C LEU A 153 -4.70 20.11 11.43
N ASN A 154 -3.64 20.29 12.21
CA ASN A 154 -2.78 21.48 12.12
C ASN A 154 -1.88 21.37 10.90
N LEU A 155 -2.00 22.34 9.98
CA LEU A 155 -1.24 22.35 8.74
C LEU A 155 -0.05 23.32 8.78
N GLU A 156 0.03 24.21 9.75
CA GLU A 156 1.18 25.09 9.93
C GLU A 156 2.41 24.30 10.40
N PHE A 157 3.44 24.24 9.58
CA PHE A 157 4.67 23.50 9.89
C PHE A 157 5.96 24.27 9.56
N ASP A 158 5.87 25.31 8.75
CA ASP A 158 6.99 26.16 8.35
C ASP A 158 6.58 27.62 8.24
N ARG A 159 7.47 28.53 8.63
CA ARG A 159 7.20 29.97 8.58
C ARG A 159 7.11 30.51 7.16
N GLU A 160 7.79 29.89 6.23
CA GLU A 160 7.81 30.29 4.81
C GLU A 160 6.68 29.64 3.99
N GLU A 161 6.00 28.62 4.52
CA GLU A 161 4.88 27.95 3.86
C GLU A 161 3.57 28.68 4.18
N TYR A 162 3.29 29.75 3.43
CA TYR A 162 2.11 30.60 3.66
C TYR A 162 0.78 29.90 3.32
N CYS A 163 0.76 28.99 2.33
CA CYS A 163 -0.48 28.37 1.87
C CYS A 163 -1.17 27.58 3.00
N THR A 164 -0.44 26.75 3.73
CA THR A 164 -0.98 25.94 4.83
C THR A 164 -1.40 26.80 6.02
N ARG A 165 -0.67 27.91 6.30
CA ARG A 165 -1.05 28.88 7.34
C ARG A 165 -2.34 29.62 7.02
N VAL A 166 -2.51 30.03 5.77
CA VAL A 166 -3.75 30.68 5.31
C VAL A 166 -4.92 29.71 5.43
N MET A 167 -4.73 28.44 5.04
CA MET A 167 -5.77 27.42 5.20
C MET A 167 -6.13 27.20 6.67
N ASP A 168 -5.16 27.13 7.56
CA ASP A 168 -5.42 26.98 8.99
C ASP A 168 -6.23 28.13 9.58
N LEU A 169 -6.10 29.32 9.04
CA LEU A 169 -6.84 30.51 9.50
C LEU A 169 -8.23 30.64 8.87
N THR A 170 -8.38 30.28 7.60
CA THR A 170 -9.61 30.54 6.84
C THR A 170 -10.48 29.32 6.61
N THR A 171 -9.86 28.16 6.41
CA THR A 171 -10.53 26.89 6.06
C THR A 171 -9.87 25.72 6.78
N PRO A 172 -9.94 25.67 8.12
CA PRO A 172 -9.32 24.58 8.88
C PRO A 172 -9.88 23.22 8.48
N ILE A 173 -9.03 22.20 8.46
CA ILE A 173 -9.40 20.82 8.15
C ILE A 173 -9.39 20.00 9.43
N GLY A 174 -10.42 19.18 9.64
CA GLY A 174 -10.52 18.28 10.78
C GLY A 174 -10.56 16.80 10.38
N LYS A 175 -10.30 15.92 11.34
CA LYS A 175 -10.40 14.47 11.15
C LYS A 175 -11.85 14.10 10.82
N GLY A 176 -12.05 13.25 9.80
CA GLY A 176 -13.38 12.89 9.29
C GLY A 176 -13.98 13.87 8.26
N GLN A 177 -13.32 15.00 7.98
CA GLN A 177 -13.80 15.98 7.02
C GLN A 177 -13.54 15.54 5.58
N ARG A 178 -14.50 15.83 4.68
CA ARG A 178 -14.29 15.80 3.23
C ARG A 178 -14.13 17.23 2.72
N GLY A 179 -13.01 17.50 2.05
CA GLY A 179 -12.71 18.77 1.44
C GLY A 179 -12.63 18.66 -0.08
N LEU A 180 -13.06 19.67 -0.80
CA LEU A 180 -12.94 19.77 -2.25
C LEU A 180 -12.18 21.07 -2.61
N ILE A 181 -11.08 20.93 -3.35
CA ILE A 181 -10.30 22.07 -3.86
C ILE A 181 -10.62 22.24 -5.34
N VAL A 182 -11.39 23.29 -5.64
CA VAL A 182 -11.74 23.67 -7.02
C VAL A 182 -10.92 24.86 -7.43
N ALA A 183 -10.19 24.71 -8.53
CA ALA A 183 -9.34 25.78 -9.03
C ALA A 183 -9.12 25.62 -10.55
N ALA A 184 -8.91 26.70 -11.27
CA ALA A 184 -8.60 26.67 -12.68
C ALA A 184 -7.27 25.92 -12.97
N PRO A 185 -7.04 25.43 -14.18
CA PRO A 185 -5.76 24.85 -14.56
C PRO A 185 -4.60 25.82 -14.30
N ARG A 186 -3.44 25.29 -13.87
CA ARG A 186 -2.20 26.05 -13.61
C ARG A 186 -2.28 27.10 -12.48
N THR A 187 -3.21 26.96 -11.55
CA THR A 187 -3.35 27.88 -10.39
C THR A 187 -2.70 27.35 -9.11
N GLY A 188 -1.89 26.30 -9.18
CA GLY A 188 -1.15 25.79 -8.03
C GLY A 188 -1.85 24.71 -7.21
N LYS A 189 -2.93 24.06 -7.71
CA LYS A 189 -3.62 22.98 -7.00
C LYS A 189 -2.67 21.89 -6.49
N THR A 190 -1.77 21.40 -7.35
CA THR A 190 -0.80 20.35 -7.00
C THR A 190 0.11 20.80 -5.88
N MET A 191 0.65 22.02 -5.96
CA MET A 191 1.52 22.59 -4.92
C MET A 191 0.80 22.69 -3.58
N LEU A 192 -0.46 23.12 -3.59
CA LEU A 192 -1.28 23.20 -2.38
C LEU A 192 -1.52 21.81 -1.76
N LEU A 193 -1.90 20.81 -2.56
CA LEU A 193 -2.10 19.44 -2.09
C LEU A 193 -0.79 18.84 -1.54
N GLN A 194 0.34 19.08 -2.20
CA GLN A 194 1.65 18.63 -1.73
C GLN A 194 2.04 19.33 -0.41
N ALA A 195 1.73 20.62 -0.26
CA ALA A 195 1.98 21.35 0.98
C ALA A 195 1.14 20.78 2.14
N ILE A 196 -0.16 20.51 1.91
CA ILE A 196 -1.04 19.86 2.88
C ILE A 196 -0.49 18.47 3.26
N ALA A 197 -0.09 17.66 2.28
CA ALA A 197 0.46 16.33 2.50
C ALA A 197 1.74 16.39 3.37
N ARG A 198 2.65 17.29 3.06
CA ARG A 198 3.88 17.52 3.86
C ARG A 198 3.56 17.96 5.29
N ALA A 199 2.57 18.86 5.45
CA ALA A 199 2.13 19.33 6.76
C ALA A 199 1.59 18.19 7.62
N ILE A 200 0.72 17.34 7.06
CA ILE A 200 0.16 16.16 7.75
C ILE A 200 1.28 15.21 8.17
N LEU A 201 2.19 14.85 7.28
CA LEU A 201 3.30 13.96 7.58
C LEU A 201 4.25 14.49 8.67
N LYS A 202 4.40 15.82 8.75
CA LYS A 202 5.28 16.44 9.73
C LYS A 202 4.63 16.58 11.11
N ASN A 203 3.37 17.01 11.14
CA ASN A 203 2.66 17.34 12.37
C ASN A 203 1.86 16.18 12.96
N HIS A 204 1.40 15.24 12.11
CA HIS A 204 0.50 14.15 12.47
C HIS A 204 1.09 12.79 12.06
N LYS A 205 2.09 12.34 12.83
CA LYS A 205 2.80 11.07 12.55
C LYS A 205 1.94 9.83 12.77
N GLU A 206 0.86 9.98 13.53
CA GLU A 206 -0.14 8.94 13.79
C GLU A 206 -1.06 8.70 12.60
N VAL A 207 -1.18 9.68 11.69
CA VAL A 207 -2.08 9.62 10.54
C VAL A 207 -1.43 8.84 9.39
N THR A 208 -2.17 7.89 8.86
CA THR A 208 -1.80 7.20 7.61
C THR A 208 -2.23 8.06 6.43
N LEU A 209 -1.27 8.61 5.69
CA LEU A 209 -1.54 9.40 4.49
C LEU A 209 -1.40 8.54 3.24
N ILE A 210 -2.46 8.48 2.44
CA ILE A 210 -2.48 7.85 1.12
C ILE A 210 -2.73 8.93 0.07
N VAL A 211 -1.87 9.01 -0.95
CA VAL A 211 -2.04 9.89 -2.09
C VAL A 211 -2.56 9.06 -3.26
N LEU A 212 -3.74 9.42 -3.76
CA LEU A 212 -4.39 8.76 -4.89
C LEU A 212 -4.43 9.69 -6.10
N LEU A 213 -3.71 9.33 -7.15
CA LEU A 213 -3.60 10.09 -8.39
C LEU A 213 -4.33 9.35 -9.51
N ILE A 214 -5.43 9.93 -9.99
CA ILE A 214 -6.25 9.34 -11.06
C ILE A 214 -6.18 10.22 -12.29
N ASP A 215 -5.94 9.60 -13.45
CA ASP A 215 -5.83 10.27 -14.76
C ASP A 215 -4.70 11.31 -14.79
N GLU A 216 -3.60 11.03 -14.08
CA GLU A 216 -2.44 11.89 -13.99
C GLU A 216 -1.31 11.44 -14.92
N ARG A 217 -0.40 12.36 -15.25
CA ARG A 217 0.76 12.05 -16.07
C ARG A 217 1.85 11.35 -15.26
N PRO A 218 2.61 10.41 -15.86
CA PRO A 218 3.68 9.67 -15.16
C PRO A 218 4.74 10.58 -14.52
N GLU A 219 5.07 11.71 -15.15
CA GLU A 219 6.01 12.68 -14.59
C GLU A 219 5.48 13.34 -13.30
N GLU A 220 4.18 13.60 -13.21
CA GLU A 220 3.55 14.14 -12.00
C GLU A 220 3.51 13.11 -10.88
N VAL A 221 3.26 11.84 -11.19
CA VAL A 221 3.35 10.74 -10.23
C VAL A 221 4.75 10.65 -9.63
N THR A 222 5.77 10.70 -10.49
CA THR A 222 7.18 10.68 -10.05
C THR A 222 7.51 11.88 -9.16
N ASP A 223 7.00 13.06 -9.47
CA ASP A 223 7.20 14.25 -8.65
C ASP A 223 6.57 14.09 -7.26
N TRP A 224 5.35 13.57 -7.17
CA TRP A 224 4.70 13.25 -5.91
C TRP A 224 5.52 12.26 -5.06
N GLN A 225 5.99 11.17 -5.65
CA GLN A 225 6.81 10.17 -4.95
C GLN A 225 8.12 10.73 -4.40
N ARG A 226 8.69 11.74 -5.08
CA ARG A 226 9.92 12.41 -4.63
C ARG A 226 9.67 13.41 -3.51
N GLN A 227 8.57 14.16 -3.58
CA GLN A 227 8.29 15.27 -2.67
C GLN A 227 7.56 14.84 -1.41
N VAL A 228 6.76 13.78 -1.45
CA VAL A 228 5.89 13.33 -0.36
C VAL A 228 6.25 11.90 0.02
N LYS A 229 6.75 11.70 1.24
CA LYS A 229 7.09 10.37 1.78
C LYS A 229 5.85 9.66 2.32
N ALA A 230 4.84 9.50 1.49
CA ALA A 230 3.61 8.77 1.78
C ALA A 230 3.44 7.62 0.79
N GLU A 231 2.44 6.81 1.01
CA GLU A 231 2.00 5.83 0.03
C GLU A 231 1.34 6.57 -1.15
N VAL A 232 1.95 6.52 -2.33
CA VAL A 232 1.45 7.15 -3.55
C VAL A 232 0.97 6.05 -4.49
N ILE A 233 -0.33 6.01 -4.70
CA ILE A 233 -1.01 5.07 -5.60
C ILE A 233 -1.52 5.86 -6.80
N SER A 234 -1.29 5.35 -7.99
CA SER A 234 -1.64 6.07 -9.21
C SER A 234 -2.28 5.16 -10.26
N SER A 235 -3.14 5.75 -11.06
CA SER A 235 -3.58 5.22 -12.34
C SER A 235 -3.45 6.33 -13.37
N THR A 236 -2.55 6.12 -14.36
CA THR A 236 -2.14 7.14 -15.32
C THR A 236 -3.15 7.27 -16.47
N PHE A 237 -3.10 8.39 -17.19
CA PHE A 237 -4.08 8.75 -18.22
C PHE A 237 -4.16 7.76 -19.40
N ASP A 238 -3.15 6.95 -19.61
CA ASP A 238 -3.06 5.90 -20.63
C ASP A 238 -3.76 4.59 -20.24
N GLU A 239 -4.21 4.48 -18.98
CA GLU A 239 -4.93 3.32 -18.50
C GLU A 239 -6.44 3.40 -18.76
N PRO A 240 -7.13 2.26 -18.94
CA PRO A 240 -8.57 2.25 -19.16
C PRO A 240 -9.33 2.67 -17.88
N ALA A 241 -10.50 3.29 -18.05
CA ALA A 241 -11.34 3.80 -16.95
C ALA A 241 -11.68 2.75 -15.88
N GLN A 242 -11.78 1.46 -16.25
CA GLN A 242 -12.00 0.37 -15.31
C GLN A 242 -10.86 0.22 -14.29
N ARG A 243 -9.61 0.47 -14.71
CA ARG A 243 -8.46 0.47 -13.81
C ARG A 243 -8.49 1.62 -12.83
N HIS A 244 -8.88 2.80 -13.29
CA HIS A 244 -9.07 3.96 -12.40
C HIS A 244 -10.05 3.62 -11.27
N ALA A 245 -11.18 3.00 -11.61
CA ALA A 245 -12.18 2.58 -10.63
C ALA A 245 -11.63 1.51 -9.68
N GLN A 246 -10.97 0.47 -10.20
CA GLN A 246 -10.39 -0.61 -9.39
C GLN A 246 -9.35 -0.10 -8.39
N VAL A 247 -8.43 0.75 -8.84
CA VAL A 247 -7.40 1.34 -7.98
C VAL A 247 -8.03 2.22 -6.89
N ALA A 248 -9.01 3.05 -7.25
CA ALA A 248 -9.71 3.90 -6.30
C ALA A 248 -10.49 3.06 -5.26
N GLU A 249 -11.17 2.00 -5.69
CA GLU A 249 -11.89 1.09 -4.80
C GLU A 249 -10.94 0.39 -3.81
N MET A 250 -9.81 -0.11 -4.28
CA MET A 250 -8.81 -0.74 -3.40
C MET A 250 -8.27 0.22 -2.34
N VAL A 251 -7.99 1.47 -2.71
CA VAL A 251 -7.55 2.49 -1.75
C VAL A 251 -8.63 2.81 -0.73
N LEU A 252 -9.90 2.94 -1.17
CA LEU A 252 -11.03 3.21 -0.28
C LEU A 252 -11.27 2.05 0.68
N GLU A 253 -11.27 0.81 0.20
CA GLU A 253 -11.44 -0.36 1.04
C GLU A 253 -10.29 -0.50 2.05
N LYS A 254 -9.05 -0.26 1.63
CA LYS A 254 -7.91 -0.21 2.55
C LYS A 254 -8.10 0.83 3.65
N ALA A 255 -8.52 2.04 3.29
CA ALA A 255 -8.78 3.10 4.26
C ALA A 255 -9.87 2.72 5.26
N LYS A 256 -10.98 2.13 4.79
CA LYS A 256 -12.05 1.63 5.67
C LYS A 256 -11.53 0.60 6.66
N ARG A 257 -10.72 -0.38 6.19
CA ARG A 257 -10.12 -1.40 7.07
C ARG A 257 -9.22 -0.78 8.14
N LEU A 258 -8.38 0.20 7.77
CA LEU A 258 -7.53 0.91 8.74
C LEU A 258 -8.36 1.67 9.79
N VAL A 259 -9.45 2.32 9.39
CA VAL A 259 -10.37 3.02 10.32
C VAL A 259 -11.05 2.04 11.28
N GLU A 260 -11.44 0.84 10.84
CA GLU A 260 -11.96 -0.23 11.69
C GLU A 260 -10.98 -0.62 12.81
N HIS A 261 -9.68 -0.44 12.57
CA HIS A 261 -8.58 -0.64 13.51
C HIS A 261 -8.14 0.65 14.22
N LYS A 262 -9.03 1.66 14.28
CA LYS A 262 -8.81 2.94 14.98
C LYS A 262 -7.57 3.69 14.50
N LYS A 263 -7.21 3.55 13.24
CA LYS A 263 -6.15 4.34 12.60
C LYS A 263 -6.78 5.56 11.93
N ASP A 264 -6.18 6.71 12.12
CA ASP A 264 -6.54 7.92 11.40
C ASP A 264 -5.99 7.85 9.98
N VAL A 265 -6.84 8.03 8.99
CA VAL A 265 -6.46 7.94 7.58
C VAL A 265 -6.86 9.21 6.84
N VAL A 266 -5.92 9.74 6.08
CA VAL A 266 -6.18 10.84 5.14
C VAL A 266 -5.89 10.35 3.73
N ILE A 267 -6.87 10.51 2.84
CA ILE A 267 -6.71 10.26 1.40
C ILE A 267 -6.65 11.59 0.70
N SER A 268 -5.48 11.94 0.14
CA SER A 268 -5.31 13.10 -0.73
C SER A 268 -5.51 12.66 -2.18
N THR A 269 -6.68 12.98 -2.75
CA THR A 269 -7.01 12.56 -4.12
C THR A 269 -6.83 13.72 -5.08
N ARG A 270 -6.13 13.48 -6.20
CA ARG A 270 -6.13 14.35 -7.36
C ARG A 270 -6.79 13.64 -8.53
N LEU A 271 -7.81 14.28 -9.09
CA LEU A 271 -8.53 13.83 -10.26
C LEU A 271 -8.40 14.90 -11.35
N THR A 272 -7.83 14.55 -12.49
CA THR A 272 -7.81 15.42 -13.66
C THR A 272 -8.92 14.95 -14.60
N ALA A 273 -10.04 15.66 -14.65
CA ALA A 273 -11.09 15.38 -15.62
C ALA A 273 -10.61 15.86 -17.01
N THR A 274 -10.22 14.93 -17.86
CA THR A 274 -10.01 15.23 -19.28
C THR A 274 -11.37 15.35 -19.91
N THR A 275 -11.86 16.58 -20.08
CA THR A 275 -13.00 16.84 -20.99
C THR A 275 -12.50 16.55 -22.39
N ASN A 276 -12.83 15.38 -22.93
CA ASN A 276 -12.74 15.16 -24.37
C ASN A 276 -13.74 16.11 -25.04
N GLN A 277 -13.20 17.16 -25.65
CA GLN A 277 -13.93 17.97 -26.63
C GLN A 277 -14.00 17.20 -27.95
#